data_34212de97d8623e5d0d43d11a27d0caf
#
_entry.id   34212de97d8623e5d0d43d11a27d0caf
#
_cell.length_a   1.000
_cell.length_b   1.000
_cell.length_c   1.000
_cell.angle_alpha   90.00
_cell.angle_beta   90.00
_cell.angle_gamma   90.00
#
_symmetry.space_group_name_H-M   'P 1'
#
loop_
_entity.id
_entity.type
_entity.pdbx_description
1 polymer ?
#
loop_
_entity_poly.entity_id
_entity_poly.type
_entity_poly.pdbx_seq_one_letter_code
_entity_poly.pdbx_strand_id
1 'polypeptide(L)'
;MRIIIIDTETTGLDCNNDELLQVSIIGDDEEVLYDSYFKPERATEWKDAEKVNHITPAFVEKYPHISDEIEKINKILLGADCVVGYNTFFDVGFLRAAGAMFRDDTDFVDVMTLFAPVFGDFNEYFGDYTWQSLATCADYYGYEWDSRGIKAHNSLADCFATLFCYNKITDTLF
;
A
#
# COMPACT_ATOMS: atom_id res chain seq x y z
N MET A 1 17.24 -3.27 -11.98
CA MET A 1 16.49 -3.46 -10.72
C MET A 1 15.04 -3.12 -11.03
N ARG A 2 14.11 -4.03 -10.77
CA ARG A 2 12.68 -3.81 -10.98
C ARG A 2 12.05 -3.40 -9.65
N ILE A 3 11.63 -2.15 -9.56
CA ILE A 3 10.96 -1.59 -8.39
C ILE A 3 9.45 -1.63 -8.65
N ILE A 4 8.70 -2.06 -7.67
CA ILE A 4 7.24 -1.97 -7.67
C ILE A 4 6.76 -1.25 -6.40
N ILE A 5 5.65 -0.56 -6.52
CA ILE A 5 4.99 0.09 -5.40
C ILE A 5 3.68 -0.65 -5.14
N ILE A 6 3.42 -0.94 -3.88
CA ILE A 6 2.22 -1.67 -3.45
C ILE A 6 1.44 -0.86 -2.43
N ASP A 7 0.13 -1.04 -2.44
CA ASP A 7 -0.77 -0.59 -1.39
C ASP A 7 -2.02 -1.46 -1.37
N THR A 8 -2.65 -1.59 -0.20
CA THR A 8 -3.82 -2.47 -0.01
C THR A 8 -4.90 -1.79 0.83
N GLU A 9 -6.17 -2.07 0.48
CA GLU A 9 -7.31 -1.80 1.35
C GLU A 9 -7.79 -3.10 1.98
N THR A 10 -8.20 -3.03 3.24
CA THR A 10 -8.50 -4.21 4.06
C THR A 10 -9.78 -4.05 4.85
N THR A 11 -10.32 -5.15 5.40
CA THR A 11 -11.49 -5.13 6.29
C THR A 11 -11.15 -4.70 7.71
N GLY A 12 -9.86 -4.60 8.06
CA GLY A 12 -9.37 -4.22 9.39
C GLY A 12 -7.84 -4.20 9.43
N LEU A 13 -7.25 -4.27 10.61
CA LEU A 13 -5.82 -4.04 10.82
C LEU A 13 -5.00 -5.30 11.13
N ASP A 14 -5.63 -6.45 11.31
CA ASP A 14 -4.95 -7.70 11.67
C ASP A 14 -4.99 -8.71 10.52
N CYS A 15 -3.87 -8.89 9.84
CA CYS A 15 -3.76 -9.78 8.68
C CYS A 15 -4.07 -11.26 8.97
N ASN A 16 -4.17 -11.69 10.24
CA ASN A 16 -4.60 -13.03 10.60
C ASN A 16 -6.12 -13.17 10.67
N ASN A 17 -6.84 -12.07 10.90
CA ASN A 17 -8.28 -12.07 11.13
C ASN A 17 -9.04 -11.28 10.05
N ASP A 18 -8.42 -10.29 9.46
CA ASP A 18 -9.01 -9.42 8.45
C ASP A 18 -8.61 -9.85 7.02
N GLU A 19 -9.26 -9.26 6.01
CA GLU A 19 -9.12 -9.69 4.62
C GLU A 19 -8.88 -8.51 3.69
N LEU A 20 -8.26 -8.77 2.54
CA LEU A 20 -8.01 -7.81 1.48
C LEU A 20 -9.31 -7.39 0.76
N LEU A 21 -9.48 -6.10 0.54
CA LEU A 21 -10.57 -5.49 -0.23
C LEU A 21 -10.12 -4.90 -1.56
N GLN A 22 -8.90 -4.38 -1.62
CA GLN A 22 -8.26 -3.90 -2.85
C GLN A 22 -6.77 -4.17 -2.77
N VAL A 23 -6.16 -4.48 -3.90
CA VAL A 23 -4.71 -4.57 -4.08
C VAL A 23 -4.34 -3.79 -5.32
N SER A 24 -3.40 -2.86 -5.18
CA SER A 24 -2.81 -2.13 -6.29
C SER A 24 -1.30 -2.31 -6.32
N ILE A 25 -0.75 -2.49 -7.51
CA ILE A 25 0.68 -2.62 -7.77
C ILE A 25 1.01 -1.78 -9.00
N ILE A 26 1.94 -0.85 -8.86
CA ILE A 26 2.45 -0.06 -9.99
C ILE A 26 3.96 -0.25 -10.13
N GLY A 27 4.48 0.01 -11.32
CA GLY A 27 5.91 0.13 -11.57
C GLY A 27 6.45 1.50 -11.15
N ASP A 28 7.77 1.63 -11.05
CA ASP A 28 8.45 2.92 -10.81
C ASP A 28 8.35 3.90 -12.00
N ASP A 29 7.88 3.42 -13.14
CA ASP A 29 7.50 4.19 -14.33
C ASP A 29 6.02 4.60 -14.37
N GLU A 30 5.29 4.39 -13.27
CA GLU A 30 3.85 4.65 -13.11
C GLU A 30 2.94 3.69 -13.92
N GLU A 31 3.46 2.62 -14.55
CA GLU A 31 2.63 1.60 -15.18
C GLU A 31 1.81 0.87 -14.13
N VAL A 32 0.48 0.77 -14.32
CA VAL A 32 -0.40 -0.03 -13.46
C VAL A 32 -0.22 -1.50 -13.84
N LEU A 33 0.50 -2.24 -12.99
CA LEU A 33 0.77 -3.67 -13.19
C LEU A 33 -0.40 -4.53 -12.71
N TYR A 34 -1.09 -4.07 -11.66
CA TYR A 34 -2.27 -4.71 -11.10
C TYR A 34 -3.12 -3.71 -10.33
N ASP A 35 -4.43 -3.79 -10.48
CA ASP A 35 -5.41 -3.08 -9.64
C ASP A 35 -6.74 -3.83 -9.66
N SER A 36 -7.18 -4.33 -8.51
CA SER A 36 -8.46 -5.02 -8.38
C SER A 36 -9.02 -4.96 -6.98
N TYR A 37 -10.35 -4.95 -6.92
CA TYR A 37 -11.11 -5.15 -5.68
C TYR A 37 -11.40 -6.64 -5.48
N PHE A 38 -11.66 -7.01 -4.22
CA PHE A 38 -11.94 -8.38 -3.83
C PHE A 38 -13.15 -8.47 -2.91
N LYS A 39 -13.92 -9.55 -3.11
CA LYS A 39 -14.93 -9.97 -2.17
C LYS A 39 -14.26 -10.80 -1.07
N PRO A 40 -14.36 -10.41 0.22
CA PRO A 40 -13.88 -11.24 1.32
C PRO A 40 -14.55 -12.62 1.35
N GLU A 41 -13.83 -13.62 1.83
CA GLU A 41 -14.36 -14.98 1.97
C GLU A 41 -15.12 -15.19 3.28
N ARG A 42 -14.73 -14.47 4.35
CA ARG A 42 -15.24 -14.64 5.72
C ARG A 42 -15.98 -13.42 6.22
N ALA A 43 -15.41 -12.23 6.01
CA ALA A 43 -15.97 -10.99 6.53
C ALA A 43 -17.24 -10.60 5.75
N THR A 44 -18.33 -10.31 6.48
CA THR A 44 -19.59 -9.86 5.92
C THR A 44 -19.86 -8.37 6.17
N GLU A 45 -19.13 -7.75 7.11
CA GLU A 45 -19.18 -6.33 7.41
C GLU A 45 -17.83 -5.87 7.99
N TRP A 46 -17.46 -4.60 7.74
CA TRP A 46 -16.23 -3.95 8.22
C TRP A 46 -16.43 -2.45 8.42
N LYS A 47 -17.37 -2.11 9.29
CA LYS A 47 -17.89 -0.73 9.47
C LYS A 47 -16.82 0.33 9.76
N ASP A 48 -15.74 -0.03 10.46
CA ASP A 48 -14.69 0.92 10.80
C ASP A 48 -13.73 1.13 9.61
N ALA A 49 -13.34 0.08 8.90
CA ALA A 49 -12.57 0.18 7.67
C ALA A 49 -13.37 0.88 6.56
N GLU A 50 -14.68 0.59 6.43
CA GLU A 50 -15.58 1.25 5.45
C GLU A 50 -15.64 2.77 5.62
N LYS A 51 -15.52 3.28 6.86
CA LYS A 51 -15.47 4.74 7.11
C LYS A 51 -14.22 5.39 6.53
N VAL A 52 -13.15 4.62 6.38
CA VAL A 52 -11.85 5.08 5.90
C VAL A 52 -11.75 4.89 4.38
N ASN A 53 -11.90 3.64 3.91
CA ASN A 53 -11.68 3.29 2.50
C ASN A 53 -12.95 3.38 1.63
N HIS A 54 -14.12 3.58 2.22
CA HIS A 54 -15.41 3.69 1.53
C HIS A 54 -15.81 2.46 0.69
N ILE A 55 -15.16 1.31 0.92
CA ILE A 55 -15.47 0.06 0.23
C ILE A 55 -16.56 -0.66 1.02
N THR A 56 -17.75 -0.76 0.44
CA THR A 56 -18.89 -1.41 1.09
C THR A 56 -18.99 -2.89 0.71
N PRO A 57 -19.65 -3.74 1.54
CA PRO A 57 -19.93 -5.13 1.17
C PRO A 57 -20.68 -5.26 -0.17
N ALA A 58 -21.65 -4.38 -0.41
CA ALA A 58 -22.42 -4.38 -1.65
C ALA A 58 -21.57 -4.02 -2.90
N PHE A 59 -20.56 -3.17 -2.71
CA PHE A 59 -19.65 -2.78 -3.79
C PHE A 59 -18.81 -3.97 -4.25
N VAL A 60 -18.23 -4.74 -3.32
CA VAL A 60 -17.32 -5.84 -3.63
C VAL A 60 -18.01 -7.15 -3.99
N GLU A 61 -19.33 -7.26 -3.85
CA GLU A 61 -20.10 -8.48 -4.10
C GLU A 61 -19.87 -9.09 -5.50
N LYS A 62 -19.59 -8.26 -6.50
CA LYS A 62 -19.35 -8.65 -7.90
C LYS A 62 -17.91 -8.99 -8.24
N TYR A 63 -16.98 -8.76 -7.30
CA TYR A 63 -15.55 -8.99 -7.53
C TYR A 63 -15.14 -10.42 -7.13
N PRO A 64 -14.03 -10.94 -7.67
CA PRO A 64 -13.52 -12.27 -7.31
C PRO A 64 -13.04 -12.29 -5.86
N HIS A 65 -12.79 -13.48 -5.33
CA HIS A 65 -11.99 -13.65 -4.13
C HIS A 65 -10.50 -13.48 -4.46
N ILE A 66 -9.71 -13.07 -3.47
CA ILE A 66 -8.25 -12.91 -3.66
C ILE A 66 -7.60 -14.25 -4.05
N SER A 67 -8.10 -15.37 -3.53
CA SER A 67 -7.65 -16.72 -3.86
C SER A 67 -7.75 -17.07 -5.36
N ASP A 68 -8.67 -16.45 -6.11
CA ASP A 68 -8.83 -16.64 -7.55
C ASP A 68 -7.77 -15.88 -8.36
N GLU A 69 -7.17 -14.84 -7.79
CA GLU A 69 -6.26 -13.90 -8.48
C GLU A 69 -4.81 -13.97 -7.96
N ILE A 70 -4.55 -14.65 -6.86
CA ILE A 70 -3.26 -14.65 -6.17
C ILE A 70 -2.09 -15.11 -7.06
N GLU A 71 -2.33 -16.00 -8.01
CA GLU A 71 -1.29 -16.44 -8.96
C GLU A 71 -0.85 -15.32 -9.91
N LYS A 72 -1.77 -14.42 -10.29
CA LYS A 72 -1.43 -13.27 -11.13
C LYS A 72 -0.58 -12.26 -10.33
N ILE A 73 -0.97 -12.02 -9.09
CA ILE A 73 -0.22 -11.16 -8.16
C ILE A 73 1.18 -11.73 -7.94
N ASN A 74 1.30 -13.05 -7.68
CA ASN A 74 2.56 -13.71 -7.46
C ASN A 74 3.53 -13.59 -8.64
N LYS A 75 3.04 -13.62 -9.89
CA LYS A 75 3.89 -13.41 -11.08
C LYS A 75 4.55 -12.01 -11.08
N ILE A 76 3.86 -11.01 -10.56
CA ILE A 76 4.39 -9.64 -10.45
C ILE A 76 5.39 -9.56 -9.29
N LEU A 77 4.99 -10.02 -8.10
CA LEU A 77 5.79 -9.95 -6.88
C LEU A 77 7.10 -10.72 -7.00
N LEU A 78 7.07 -11.93 -7.55
CA LEU A 78 8.28 -12.74 -7.78
C LEU A 78 9.22 -12.15 -8.85
N GLY A 79 8.74 -11.23 -9.67
CA GLY A 79 9.54 -10.50 -10.64
C GLY A 79 10.18 -9.22 -10.09
N ALA A 80 9.83 -8.81 -8.88
CA ALA A 80 10.32 -7.56 -8.29
C ALA A 80 11.64 -7.77 -7.54
N ASP A 81 12.58 -6.83 -7.71
CA ASP A 81 13.81 -6.78 -6.92
C ASP A 81 13.59 -5.95 -5.65
N CYS A 82 12.72 -4.94 -5.72
CA CYS A 82 12.40 -4.07 -4.61
C CYS A 82 10.89 -3.79 -4.55
N VAL A 83 10.33 -3.87 -3.36
CA VAL A 83 8.92 -3.54 -3.05
C VAL A 83 8.90 -2.32 -2.15
N VAL A 84 8.24 -1.28 -2.61
CA VAL A 84 8.09 0.00 -1.91
C VAL A 84 6.64 0.15 -1.47
N GLY A 85 6.41 0.64 -0.27
CA GLY A 85 5.08 0.97 0.25
C GLY A 85 5.13 2.09 1.28
N TYR A 86 3.97 2.47 1.80
CA TYR A 86 3.85 3.36 2.94
C TYR A 86 3.29 2.57 4.13
N ASN A 87 4.12 2.28 5.13
CA ASN A 87 3.90 1.21 6.10
C ASN A 87 3.91 -0.19 5.44
N THR A 88 4.92 -0.42 4.62
CA THR A 88 5.06 -1.56 3.69
C THR A 88 4.80 -2.92 4.33
N PHE A 89 5.19 -3.11 5.59
CA PHE A 89 5.02 -4.40 6.27
C PHE A 89 3.57 -4.72 6.59
N PHE A 90 2.69 -3.73 6.64
CA PHE A 90 1.25 -3.94 6.75
C PHE A 90 0.73 -4.64 5.48
N ASP A 91 0.99 -4.08 4.31
CA ASP A 91 0.55 -4.62 3.02
C ASP A 91 1.15 -6.00 2.73
N VAL A 92 2.46 -6.15 2.98
CA VAL A 92 3.18 -7.42 2.84
C VAL A 92 2.60 -8.49 3.77
N GLY A 93 2.20 -8.11 4.99
CA GLY A 93 1.55 -9.01 5.95
C GLY A 93 0.23 -9.55 5.42
N PHE A 94 -0.65 -8.69 4.92
CA PHE A 94 -1.93 -9.08 4.32
C PHE A 94 -1.75 -9.89 3.04
N LEU A 95 -0.85 -9.49 2.16
CA LEU A 95 -0.54 -10.23 0.93
C LEU A 95 -0.03 -11.63 1.25
N ARG A 96 0.90 -11.79 2.22
CA ARG A 96 1.41 -13.11 2.65
C ARG A 96 0.31 -13.97 3.26
N ALA A 97 -0.56 -13.38 4.08
CA ALA A 97 -1.70 -14.10 4.64
C ALA A 97 -2.67 -14.61 3.56
N ALA A 98 -2.77 -13.88 2.44
CA ALA A 98 -3.54 -14.29 1.28
C ALA A 98 -2.80 -15.28 0.33
N GLY A 99 -1.55 -15.66 0.64
CA GLY A 99 -0.77 -16.60 -0.17
C GLY A 99 0.20 -15.95 -1.15
N ALA A 100 0.48 -14.66 -0.99
CA ALA A 100 1.49 -13.99 -1.80
C ALA A 100 2.91 -14.49 -1.48
N MET A 101 3.73 -14.56 -2.53
CA MET A 101 5.11 -15.02 -2.48
C MET A 101 6.05 -13.89 -2.95
N PHE A 102 7.12 -13.70 -2.18
CA PHE A 102 8.22 -12.82 -2.53
C PHE A 102 9.50 -13.65 -2.61
N ARG A 103 10.47 -13.22 -3.40
CA ARG A 103 11.79 -13.85 -3.41
C ARG A 103 12.52 -13.56 -2.10
N ASP A 104 13.42 -14.44 -1.70
CA ASP A 104 14.22 -14.27 -0.47
C ASP A 104 15.17 -13.06 -0.54
N ASP A 105 15.55 -12.64 -1.74
CA ASP A 105 16.43 -11.50 -2.03
C ASP A 105 15.67 -10.22 -2.42
N THR A 106 14.35 -10.18 -2.25
CA THR A 106 13.55 -8.97 -2.48
C THR A 106 13.80 -7.96 -1.36
N ASP A 107 14.20 -6.74 -1.73
CA ASP A 107 14.30 -5.61 -0.81
C ASP A 107 12.92 -5.02 -0.51
N PHE A 108 12.70 -4.61 0.74
CA PHE A 108 11.48 -3.91 1.17
C PHE A 108 11.83 -2.53 1.67
N VAL A 109 11.21 -1.51 1.08
CA VAL A 109 11.40 -0.11 1.45
C VAL A 109 10.11 0.46 2.00
N ASP A 110 10.18 1.05 3.18
CA ASP A 110 9.05 1.72 3.83
C ASP A 110 9.24 3.23 3.80
N VAL A 111 8.44 3.91 2.96
CA VAL A 111 8.50 5.36 2.78
C VAL A 111 8.13 6.11 4.05
N MET A 112 7.25 5.55 4.90
CA MET A 112 6.90 6.13 6.19
C MET A 112 8.12 6.27 7.10
N THR A 113 8.95 5.22 7.16
CA THR A 113 10.17 5.23 7.98
C THR A 113 11.27 6.12 7.39
N LEU A 114 11.36 6.22 6.07
CA LEU A 114 12.27 7.14 5.40
C LEU A 114 11.87 8.61 5.62
N PHE A 115 10.58 8.90 5.64
CA PHE A 115 10.06 10.26 5.81
C PHE A 115 10.13 10.78 7.26
N ALA A 116 10.00 9.90 8.25
CA ALA A 116 9.96 10.29 9.66
C ALA A 116 11.14 11.24 10.08
N PRO A 117 12.41 10.91 9.81
CA PRO A 117 13.52 11.82 10.12
C PRO A 117 13.54 13.09 9.25
N VAL A 118 13.01 13.07 8.03
CA VAL A 118 12.90 14.25 7.17
C VAL A 118 11.88 15.23 7.72
N PHE A 119 10.75 14.75 8.21
CA PHE A 119 9.72 15.55 8.87
C PHE A 119 10.23 16.15 10.18
N GLY A 120 11.03 15.39 10.94
CA GLY A 120 11.80 15.89 12.07
C GLY A 120 11.02 15.97 13.39
N ASP A 121 9.85 15.35 13.52
CA ASP A 121 9.10 15.28 14.79
C ASP A 121 9.70 14.20 15.69
N PHE A 122 10.71 14.59 16.49
CA PHE A 122 11.43 13.67 17.37
C PHE A 122 10.70 13.50 18.71
N ASN A 123 10.41 12.24 19.06
CA ASN A 123 9.79 11.87 20.32
C ASN A 123 10.86 11.46 21.34
N GLU A 124 11.14 12.33 22.30
CA GLU A 124 12.16 12.10 23.34
C GLU A 124 11.87 10.87 24.21
N TYR A 125 10.60 10.51 24.40
CA TYR A 125 10.21 9.35 25.21
C TYR A 125 10.60 8.03 24.58
N PHE A 126 10.42 7.92 23.26
CA PHE A 126 10.77 6.72 22.48
C PHE A 126 12.20 6.78 21.93
N GLY A 127 12.83 7.95 21.90
CA GLY A 127 14.17 8.15 21.34
C GLY A 127 14.22 8.01 19.81
N ASP A 128 13.10 8.26 19.12
CA ASP A 128 12.95 8.08 17.68
C ASP A 128 11.99 9.13 17.09
N TYR A 129 11.95 9.23 15.77
CA TYR A 129 11.04 10.12 15.05
C TYR A 129 9.63 9.55 14.97
N THR A 130 8.62 10.41 15.14
CA THR A 130 7.22 10.06 15.02
C THR A 130 6.86 9.79 13.55
N TRP A 131 6.24 8.65 13.29
CA TRP A 131 5.74 8.33 11.95
C TRP A 131 4.60 9.25 11.56
N GLN A 132 4.61 9.67 10.30
CA GLN A 132 3.60 10.55 9.73
C GLN A 132 2.71 9.76 8.76
N SER A 133 1.50 10.25 8.49
CA SER A 133 0.61 9.65 7.49
C SER A 133 1.13 9.89 6.06
N LEU A 134 0.69 9.05 5.11
CA LEU A 134 0.96 9.27 3.68
C LEU A 134 0.43 10.64 3.22
N ALA A 135 -0.75 11.04 3.68
CA ALA A 135 -1.30 12.37 3.37
C ALA A 135 -0.37 13.50 3.84
N THR A 136 0.19 13.39 5.06
CA THR A 136 1.15 14.38 5.58
C THR A 136 2.43 14.42 4.73
N CYS A 137 2.94 13.25 4.31
CA CYS A 137 4.12 13.16 3.46
C CYS A 137 3.86 13.74 2.07
N ALA A 138 2.74 13.40 1.47
CA ALA A 138 2.29 13.89 0.18
C ALA A 138 2.14 15.43 0.17
N ASP A 139 1.48 15.98 1.18
CA ASP A 139 1.30 17.42 1.36
C ASP A 139 2.65 18.14 1.59
N TYR A 140 3.55 17.55 2.36
CA TYR A 140 4.89 18.10 2.61
C TYR A 140 5.68 18.30 1.31
N TYR A 141 5.54 17.37 0.36
CA TYR A 141 6.21 17.45 -0.94
C TYR A 141 5.36 18.11 -2.05
N GLY A 142 4.12 18.49 -1.77
CA GLY A 142 3.23 19.16 -2.71
C GLY A 142 2.61 18.24 -3.76
N TYR A 143 2.24 17.01 -3.37
CA TYR A 143 1.52 16.08 -4.23
C TYR A 143 0.08 16.53 -4.44
N GLU A 144 -0.39 16.49 -5.69
CA GLU A 144 -1.76 16.88 -6.06
C GLU A 144 -2.64 15.63 -6.24
N TRP A 145 -3.41 15.28 -5.21
CA TRP A 145 -4.26 14.09 -5.18
C TRP A 145 -5.28 14.01 -6.32
N ASP A 146 -5.90 15.13 -6.68
CA ASP A 146 -6.96 15.17 -7.69
C ASP A 146 -6.43 15.12 -9.14
N SER A 147 -5.12 15.15 -9.35
CA SER A 147 -4.51 15.20 -10.69
C SER A 147 -4.87 14.01 -11.57
N ARG A 148 -5.22 12.87 -10.96
CA ARG A 148 -5.58 11.60 -11.65
C ARG A 148 -7.05 11.24 -11.54
N GLY A 149 -7.88 12.06 -10.85
CA GLY A 149 -9.30 11.78 -10.63
C GLY A 149 -9.59 10.61 -9.67
N ILE A 150 -8.58 10.15 -8.92
CA ILE A 150 -8.67 9.10 -7.92
C ILE A 150 -8.43 9.76 -6.56
N LYS A 151 -9.26 9.44 -5.56
CA LYS A 151 -9.18 10.03 -4.22
C LYS A 151 -8.25 9.24 -3.31
N ALA A 152 -7.70 9.88 -2.28
CA ALA A 152 -7.02 9.22 -1.16
C ALA A 152 -7.90 8.11 -0.54
N HIS A 153 -7.28 7.14 0.10
CA HIS A 153 -7.91 5.92 0.58
C HIS A 153 -8.51 5.06 -0.55
N ASN A 154 -7.80 5.01 -1.65
CA ASN A 154 -7.92 4.05 -2.72
C ASN A 154 -6.49 3.56 -3.00
N SER A 155 -6.25 2.27 -2.90
CA SER A 155 -4.89 1.74 -2.93
C SER A 155 -4.11 2.14 -4.20
N LEU A 156 -4.77 2.33 -5.34
CA LEU A 156 -4.09 2.80 -6.55
C LEU A 156 -3.64 4.27 -6.42
N ALA A 157 -4.47 5.15 -5.83
CA ALA A 157 -4.09 6.53 -5.58
C ALA A 157 -2.94 6.61 -4.57
N ASP A 158 -2.98 5.77 -3.53
CA ASP A 158 -1.98 5.73 -2.48
C ASP A 158 -0.65 5.15 -3.00
N CYS A 159 -0.67 4.20 -3.96
CA CYS A 159 0.53 3.78 -4.71
C CYS A 159 1.20 4.96 -5.44
N PHE A 160 0.44 5.78 -6.18
CA PHE A 160 1.01 6.93 -6.90
C PHE A 160 1.56 8.00 -5.95
N ALA A 161 0.87 8.28 -4.84
CA ALA A 161 1.35 9.21 -3.82
C ALA A 161 2.64 8.69 -3.16
N THR A 162 2.69 7.39 -2.85
CA THR A 162 3.86 6.72 -2.29
C THR A 162 5.05 6.79 -3.23
N LEU A 163 4.88 6.48 -4.52
CA LEU A 163 5.93 6.60 -5.53
C LEU A 163 6.45 8.04 -5.63
N PHE A 164 5.54 9.02 -5.65
CA PHE A 164 5.94 10.43 -5.67
C PHE A 164 6.78 10.81 -4.45
N CYS A 165 6.34 10.43 -3.24
CA CYS A 165 7.08 10.68 -2.00
C CYS A 165 8.43 9.96 -1.99
N TYR A 166 8.46 8.69 -2.42
CA TYR A 166 9.69 7.91 -2.55
C TYR A 166 10.73 8.61 -3.43
N ASN A 167 10.32 9.06 -4.61
CA ASN A 167 11.20 9.78 -5.54
C ASN A 167 11.72 11.08 -4.92
N LYS A 168 10.87 11.86 -4.25
CA LYS A 168 11.28 13.11 -3.58
C LYS A 168 12.31 12.89 -2.48
N ILE A 169 12.14 11.83 -1.69
CA ILE A 169 13.06 11.49 -0.60
C ILE A 169 14.41 11.03 -1.20
N THR A 170 14.38 10.12 -2.16
CA THR A 170 15.60 9.56 -2.76
C THR A 170 16.39 10.58 -3.57
N ASP A 171 15.72 11.48 -4.32
CA ASP A 171 16.37 12.59 -5.04
C ASP A 171 17.09 13.57 -4.11
N THR A 172 16.70 13.62 -2.83
CA THR A 172 17.30 14.52 -1.85
C THR A 172 18.50 13.87 -1.15
N LEU A 173 18.59 12.54 -1.16
CA LEU A 173 19.64 11.79 -0.47
C LEU A 173 20.86 11.49 -1.35
N PHE A 174 20.74 11.67 -2.67
CA PHE A 174 21.80 11.44 -3.67
C PHE A 174 21.98 12.63 -4.59
#